data_0310790b7b3fbd32aec39e19b251ed11
#
_entry.id   0310790b7b3fbd32aec39e19b251ed11
#
_cell.length_a   1.000
_cell.length_b   1.000
_cell.length_c   1.000
_cell.angle_alpha   90.00
_cell.angle_beta   90.00
_cell.angle_gamma   90.00
#
_symmetry.space_group_name_H-M   'P 1'
#
loop_
_entity.id
_entity.type
_entity.pdbx_description
1 polymer ?
#
loop_
_entity_poly.entity_id
_entity_poly.type
_entity_poly.pdbx_seq_one_letter_code
_entity_poly.pdbx_strand_id
1 'polypeptide(L)'
;MEEYVDAVLISANKVLTESSIKAREIFQDNKSEIIKLSFEIAKKIIKKEASDKEVLFENLVEAMKKAQSNKELKIFVNWEQLSFGKEIKDILKNNFQGIETIDIIEDRTVEPGGCIIETKLGKIDATIKNQLDIVFNALIEE
;
A
#
# COMPACT_ATOMS: atom_id res chain seq x y z
N MET A 1 -22.09 -23.22 54.53
CA MET A 1 -21.13 -23.81 53.62
C MET A 1 -21.46 -23.56 52.14
N GLU A 2 -22.73 -23.67 51.76
CA GLU A 2 -23.15 -23.33 50.39
C GLU A 2 -22.90 -21.88 50.00
N GLU A 3 -23.11 -20.93 50.91
CA GLU A 3 -22.84 -19.53 50.67
C GLU A 3 -21.37 -19.25 50.45
N TYR A 4 -20.50 -19.95 51.14
CA TYR A 4 -19.04 -19.86 50.96
C TYR A 4 -18.61 -20.39 49.60
N VAL A 5 -19.15 -21.53 49.20
CA VAL A 5 -18.85 -22.17 47.89
C VAL A 5 -19.33 -21.26 46.75
N ASP A 6 -20.53 -20.69 46.88
CA ASP A 6 -21.10 -19.77 45.90
C ASP A 6 -20.24 -18.51 45.76
N ALA A 7 -19.78 -17.95 46.90
CA ALA A 7 -18.89 -16.79 46.87
C ALA A 7 -17.57 -17.09 46.19
N VAL A 8 -16.99 -18.27 46.41
CA VAL A 8 -15.76 -18.70 45.77
C VAL A 8 -15.96 -18.89 44.27
N LEU A 9 -17.08 -19.48 43.86
CA LEU A 9 -17.40 -19.68 42.43
C LEU A 9 -17.58 -18.35 41.70
N ILE A 10 -18.27 -17.39 42.34
CA ILE A 10 -18.47 -16.03 41.79
C ILE A 10 -17.12 -15.35 41.59
N SER A 11 -16.24 -15.41 42.62
CA SER A 11 -14.90 -14.81 42.56
C SER A 11 -14.04 -15.48 41.48
N ALA A 12 -14.10 -16.81 41.36
CA ALA A 12 -13.35 -17.54 40.34
C ALA A 12 -13.82 -17.16 38.92
N ASN A 13 -15.14 -17.08 38.72
CA ASN A 13 -15.70 -16.68 37.42
C ASN A 13 -15.29 -15.24 37.06
N LYS A 14 -15.27 -14.34 38.05
CA LYS A 14 -14.82 -12.96 37.84
C LYS A 14 -13.37 -12.90 37.38
N VAL A 15 -12.48 -13.64 38.05
CA VAL A 15 -11.07 -13.69 37.69
C VAL A 15 -10.88 -14.27 36.29
N LEU A 16 -11.60 -15.36 35.96
CA LEU A 16 -11.51 -15.97 34.63
C LEU A 16 -12.00 -15.01 33.54
N THR A 17 -13.10 -14.30 33.78
CA THR A 17 -13.64 -13.36 32.80
C THR A 17 -12.68 -12.18 32.59
N GLU A 18 -12.16 -11.58 33.66
CA GLU A 18 -11.21 -10.47 33.58
C GLU A 18 -9.91 -10.90 32.91
N SER A 19 -9.41 -12.11 33.21
CA SER A 19 -8.21 -12.64 32.58
C SER A 19 -8.39 -12.87 31.08
N SER A 20 -9.57 -13.37 30.67
CA SER A 20 -9.90 -13.60 29.26
C SER A 20 -9.95 -12.27 28.50
N ILE A 21 -10.56 -11.25 29.08
CA ILE A 21 -10.63 -9.91 28.49
C ILE A 21 -9.24 -9.33 28.32
N LYS A 22 -8.42 -9.42 29.38
CA LYS A 22 -7.06 -8.89 29.36
C LYS A 22 -6.18 -9.61 28.35
N ALA A 23 -6.29 -10.93 28.26
CA ALA A 23 -5.54 -11.71 27.28
C ALA A 23 -5.91 -11.30 25.85
N ARG A 24 -7.19 -11.04 25.59
CA ARG A 24 -7.67 -10.55 24.29
C ARG A 24 -7.10 -9.17 23.97
N GLU A 25 -7.08 -8.27 24.91
CA GLU A 25 -6.50 -6.92 24.75
C GLU A 25 -5.02 -7.00 24.42
N ILE A 26 -4.25 -7.80 25.15
CA ILE A 26 -2.83 -8.01 24.91
C ILE A 26 -2.60 -8.58 23.50
N PHE A 27 -3.41 -9.54 23.09
CA PHE A 27 -3.32 -10.14 21.75
C PHE A 27 -3.57 -9.10 20.66
N GLN A 28 -4.60 -8.27 20.80
CA GLN A 28 -4.92 -7.23 19.83
C GLN A 28 -3.82 -6.16 19.74
N ASP A 29 -3.28 -5.75 20.88
CA ASP A 29 -2.18 -4.79 20.92
C ASP A 29 -0.93 -5.35 20.24
N ASN A 30 -0.60 -6.61 20.51
CA ASN A 30 0.56 -7.28 19.87
C ASN A 30 0.35 -7.46 18.37
N LYS A 31 -0.87 -7.78 17.92
CA LYS A 31 -1.19 -7.90 16.50
C LYS A 31 -0.93 -6.57 15.79
N SER A 32 -1.39 -5.47 16.35
CA SER A 32 -1.19 -4.14 15.79
C SER A 32 0.30 -3.78 15.69
N GLU A 33 1.07 -4.06 16.75
CA GLU A 33 2.52 -3.82 16.76
C GLU A 33 3.27 -4.67 15.74
N ILE A 34 2.89 -5.93 15.59
CA ILE A 34 3.49 -6.84 14.59
C ILE A 34 3.22 -6.33 13.18
N ILE A 35 2.00 -5.89 12.90
CA ILE A 35 1.64 -5.31 11.60
C ILE A 35 2.49 -4.07 11.32
N LYS A 36 2.59 -3.15 12.27
CA LYS A 36 3.41 -1.94 12.13
C LYS A 36 4.88 -2.25 11.86
N LEU A 37 5.44 -3.18 12.62
CA LEU A 37 6.83 -3.59 12.43
C LEU A 37 7.04 -4.24 11.05
N SER A 38 6.10 -5.09 10.63
CA SER A 38 6.15 -5.72 9.32
C SER A 38 6.16 -4.69 8.19
N PHE A 39 5.34 -3.64 8.30
CA PHE A 39 5.32 -2.54 7.32
C PHE A 39 6.61 -1.72 7.33
N GLU A 40 7.20 -1.46 8.49
CA GLU A 40 8.47 -0.76 8.56
C GLU A 40 9.60 -1.54 7.85
N ILE A 41 9.62 -2.86 8.03
CA ILE A 41 10.56 -3.74 7.34
C ILE A 41 10.28 -3.73 5.83
N ALA A 42 9.03 -3.88 5.44
CA ALA A 42 8.62 -3.88 4.03
C ALA A 42 9.00 -2.58 3.34
N LYS A 43 8.77 -1.43 3.98
CA LYS A 43 9.15 -0.12 3.45
C LYS A 43 10.64 -0.02 3.17
N LYS A 44 11.48 -0.53 4.05
CA LYS A 44 12.93 -0.52 3.84
C LYS A 44 13.36 -1.38 2.66
N ILE A 45 12.77 -2.56 2.52
CA ILE A 45 13.05 -3.47 1.41
C ILE A 45 12.60 -2.85 0.09
N ILE A 46 11.37 -2.33 0.05
CA ILE A 46 10.79 -1.72 -1.15
C ILE A 46 11.58 -0.48 -1.56
N LYS A 47 11.99 0.35 -0.62
CA LYS A 47 12.80 1.54 -0.91
C LYS A 47 14.12 1.16 -1.60
N LYS A 48 14.72 0.06 -1.19
CA LYS A 48 15.95 -0.44 -1.80
C LYS A 48 15.72 -0.98 -3.22
N GLU A 49 14.63 -1.71 -3.43
CA GLU A 49 14.30 -2.32 -4.71
C GLU A 49 13.65 -1.34 -5.71
N ALA A 50 13.01 -0.30 -5.21
CA ALA A 50 12.20 0.62 -6.02
C ALA A 50 13.02 1.48 -6.99
N SER A 51 14.33 1.56 -6.82
CA SER A 51 15.22 2.21 -7.79
C SER A 51 15.48 1.35 -9.03
N ASP A 52 15.09 0.08 -9.01
CA ASP A 52 15.19 -0.81 -10.14
C ASP A 52 14.18 -0.39 -11.23
N LYS A 53 14.65 -0.34 -12.46
CA LYS A 53 13.84 0.03 -13.63
C LYS A 53 12.67 -0.93 -13.86
N GLU A 54 12.85 -2.21 -13.57
CA GLU A 54 11.80 -3.22 -13.73
C GLU A 54 10.63 -2.96 -12.80
N VAL A 55 10.90 -2.51 -11.58
CA VAL A 55 9.83 -2.17 -10.61
C VAL A 55 8.97 -1.03 -11.15
N LEU A 56 9.59 0.02 -11.66
CA LEU A 56 8.86 1.12 -12.27
C LEU A 56 8.06 0.66 -13.48
N PHE A 57 8.66 -0.12 -14.34
CA PHE A 57 7.98 -0.62 -15.55
C PHE A 57 6.74 -1.43 -15.21
N GLU A 58 6.86 -2.39 -14.31
CA GLU A 58 5.73 -3.22 -13.86
C GLU A 58 4.63 -2.38 -13.23
N ASN A 59 5.00 -1.41 -12.39
CA ASN A 59 4.03 -0.52 -11.76
C ASN A 59 3.33 0.38 -12.78
N LEU A 60 4.05 0.88 -13.76
CA LEU A 60 3.48 1.67 -14.86
C LEU A 60 2.48 0.85 -15.67
N VAL A 61 2.81 -0.38 -16.02
CA VAL A 61 1.92 -1.26 -16.77
C VAL A 61 0.62 -1.51 -16.00
N GLU A 62 0.71 -1.82 -14.71
CA GLU A 62 -0.47 -2.03 -13.87
C GLU A 62 -1.34 -0.76 -13.75
N ALA A 63 -0.71 0.39 -13.57
CA ALA A 63 -1.41 1.67 -13.48
C ALA A 63 -2.08 2.04 -14.82
N MET A 64 -1.42 1.78 -15.94
CA MET A 64 -1.95 2.07 -17.27
C MET A 64 -3.15 1.20 -17.64
N LYS A 65 -3.25 0.00 -17.11
CA LYS A 65 -4.45 -0.83 -17.28
C LYS A 65 -5.70 -0.12 -16.76
N LYS A 66 -5.55 0.69 -15.70
CA LYS A 66 -6.66 1.49 -15.14
C LYS A 66 -6.97 2.73 -15.97
N ALA A 67 -6.06 3.15 -16.83
CA ALA A 67 -6.17 4.37 -17.63
C ALA A 67 -6.50 4.10 -19.12
N GLN A 68 -6.81 2.87 -19.50
CA GLN A 68 -6.94 2.43 -20.92
C GLN A 68 -7.94 3.23 -21.77
N SER A 69 -8.97 3.78 -21.15
CA SER A 69 -10.02 4.49 -21.88
C SER A 69 -9.67 5.96 -22.20
N ASN A 70 -8.50 6.42 -21.81
CA ASN A 70 -8.05 7.80 -21.97
C ASN A 70 -7.09 7.93 -23.14
N LYS A 71 -7.26 8.98 -23.94
CA LYS A 71 -6.41 9.25 -25.10
C LYS A 71 -5.12 9.97 -24.76
N GLU A 72 -5.17 10.84 -23.78
CA GLU A 72 -4.05 11.67 -23.36
C GLU A 72 -3.70 11.39 -21.91
N LEU A 73 -2.45 11.03 -21.65
CA LEU A 73 -1.96 10.74 -20.32
C LEU A 73 -0.76 11.59 -19.98
N LYS A 74 -0.71 12.07 -18.75
CA LYS A 74 0.50 12.63 -18.16
C LYS A 74 0.94 11.68 -17.05
N ILE A 75 2.19 11.24 -17.13
CA ILE A 75 2.75 10.30 -16.15
C ILE A 75 3.85 11.01 -15.38
N PHE A 76 3.67 11.10 -14.07
CA PHE A 76 4.62 11.72 -13.16
C PHE A 76 5.47 10.63 -12.52
N VAL A 77 6.78 10.78 -12.61
CA VAL A 77 7.75 9.82 -12.07
C VAL A 77 8.84 10.54 -11.28
N ASN A 78 9.59 9.79 -10.49
CA ASN A 78 10.75 10.34 -9.79
C ASN A 78 11.78 10.85 -10.80
N TRP A 79 12.43 11.97 -10.46
CA TRP A 79 13.40 12.62 -11.36
C TRP A 79 14.54 11.69 -11.80
N GLU A 80 14.98 10.77 -10.92
CA GLU A 80 16.03 9.81 -11.23
C GLU A 80 15.61 8.79 -12.29
N GLN A 81 14.31 8.61 -12.46
CA GLN A 81 13.73 7.64 -13.38
C GLN A 81 13.10 8.27 -14.61
N LEU A 82 13.25 9.58 -14.77
CA LEU A 82 12.68 10.31 -15.91
C LEU A 82 13.23 9.80 -17.25
N SER A 83 14.53 9.60 -17.36
CA SER A 83 15.17 9.10 -18.58
C SER A 83 14.63 7.74 -18.98
N PHE A 84 14.50 6.84 -18.01
CA PHE A 84 13.94 5.52 -18.25
C PHE A 84 12.47 5.60 -18.69
N GLY A 85 11.68 6.45 -18.03
CA GLY A 85 10.29 6.69 -18.42
C GLY A 85 10.17 7.12 -19.88
N LYS A 86 11.03 8.01 -20.31
CA LYS A 86 11.05 8.48 -21.70
C LYS A 86 11.46 7.39 -22.68
N GLU A 87 12.40 6.51 -22.29
CA GLU A 87 12.83 5.37 -23.12
C GLU A 87 11.70 4.37 -23.36
N ILE A 88 10.86 4.11 -22.35
CA ILE A 88 9.79 3.13 -22.44
C ILE A 88 8.47 3.70 -22.93
N LYS A 89 8.39 5.00 -23.19
CA LYS A 89 7.20 5.68 -23.63
C LYS A 89 6.56 5.03 -24.87
N ASP A 90 7.36 4.73 -25.88
CA ASP A 90 6.88 4.10 -27.10
C ASP A 90 6.40 2.67 -26.87
N ILE A 91 7.07 1.94 -25.99
CA ILE A 91 6.67 0.58 -25.61
C ILE A 91 5.30 0.61 -24.95
N LEU A 92 5.10 1.55 -24.01
CA LEU A 92 3.82 1.72 -23.33
C LEU A 92 2.72 2.10 -24.30
N LYS A 93 3.01 3.01 -25.20
CA LYS A 93 2.04 3.48 -26.20
C LYS A 93 1.62 2.35 -27.16
N ASN A 94 2.57 1.49 -27.55
CA ASN A 94 2.30 0.38 -28.45
C ASN A 94 1.52 -0.76 -27.77
N ASN A 95 1.69 -0.94 -26.48
CA ASN A 95 1.02 -2.01 -25.72
C ASN A 95 -0.42 -1.67 -25.31
N PHE A 96 -0.78 -0.40 -25.34
CA PHE A 96 -2.12 0.06 -24.94
C PHE A 96 -2.77 0.80 -26.11
N GLN A 97 -3.78 0.18 -26.71
CA GLN A 97 -4.53 0.77 -27.82
C GLN A 97 -5.41 1.93 -27.33
N GLY A 98 -5.55 2.94 -28.20
CA GLY A 98 -6.39 4.09 -27.91
C GLY A 98 -5.70 5.24 -27.21
N ILE A 99 -4.47 5.05 -26.74
CA ILE A 99 -3.68 6.12 -26.16
C ILE A 99 -2.92 6.83 -27.28
N GLU A 100 -3.18 8.12 -27.46
CA GLU A 100 -2.57 8.93 -28.52
C GLU A 100 -1.32 9.65 -28.02
N THR A 101 -1.36 10.16 -26.82
CA THR A 101 -0.28 11.00 -26.25
C THR A 101 0.06 10.58 -24.83
N ILE A 102 1.35 10.40 -24.58
CA ILE A 102 1.90 10.17 -23.23
C ILE A 102 3.00 11.18 -22.99
N ASP A 103 2.83 12.01 -21.95
CA ASP A 103 3.87 12.90 -21.46
C ASP A 103 4.45 12.35 -20.18
N ILE A 104 5.76 12.19 -20.12
CA ILE A 104 6.47 11.76 -18.91
C ILE A 104 7.09 12.98 -18.26
N ILE A 105 6.72 13.24 -17.03
CA ILE A 105 7.08 14.46 -16.30
C ILE A 105 7.71 14.08 -14.96
N GLU A 106 8.79 14.76 -14.58
CA GLU A 106 9.38 14.57 -13.25
C GLU A 106 8.52 15.22 -12.18
N ASP A 107 8.44 14.56 -11.02
CA ASP A 107 7.75 15.09 -9.84
C ASP A 107 8.56 14.72 -8.60
N ARG A 108 8.93 15.73 -7.82
CA ARG A 108 9.75 15.55 -6.62
C ARG A 108 9.02 14.84 -5.48
N THR A 109 7.69 14.84 -5.51
CA THR A 109 6.87 14.18 -4.51
C THR A 109 6.69 12.68 -4.77
N VAL A 110 7.07 12.22 -5.95
CA VAL A 110 6.96 10.81 -6.33
C VAL A 110 8.27 10.09 -6.00
N GLU A 111 8.17 9.05 -5.20
CA GLU A 111 9.32 8.20 -4.83
C GLU A 111 9.72 7.28 -5.99
N PRO A 112 11.00 6.83 -6.05
CA PRO A 112 11.40 5.86 -7.07
C PRO A 112 10.49 4.62 -7.09
N GLY A 113 10.17 4.14 -8.28
CA GLY A 113 9.30 2.99 -8.50
C GLY A 113 7.82 3.32 -8.51
N GLY A 114 7.43 4.48 -7.99
CA GLY A 114 6.05 4.96 -8.01
C GLY A 114 5.76 5.83 -9.23
N CYS A 115 4.49 6.03 -9.51
CA CYS A 115 4.04 6.96 -10.54
C CYS A 115 2.65 7.49 -10.24
N ILE A 116 2.31 8.61 -10.86
CA ILE A 116 0.96 9.18 -10.84
C ILE A 116 0.57 9.39 -12.29
N ILE A 117 -0.59 8.87 -12.68
CA ILE A 117 -1.13 9.06 -14.02
C ILE A 117 -2.28 10.05 -13.97
N GLU A 118 -2.13 11.17 -14.66
CA GLU A 118 -3.17 12.19 -14.77
C GLU A 118 -3.90 12.03 -16.10
N THR A 119 -5.22 11.96 -16.03
CA THR A 119 -6.10 11.87 -17.17
C THR A 119 -7.12 13.01 -17.12
N LYS A 120 -7.90 13.19 -18.17
CA LYS A 120 -9.00 14.17 -18.17
C LYS A 120 -10.06 13.84 -17.12
N LEU A 121 -10.19 12.58 -16.74
CA LEU A 121 -11.19 12.12 -15.79
C LEU A 121 -10.70 12.13 -14.33
N GLY A 122 -9.42 12.35 -14.11
CA GLY A 122 -8.84 12.37 -12.78
C GLY A 122 -7.44 11.79 -12.73
N LYS A 123 -6.99 11.45 -11.54
CA LYS A 123 -5.64 10.94 -11.29
C LYS A 123 -5.68 9.52 -10.79
N ILE A 124 -4.69 8.72 -11.21
CA ILE A 124 -4.42 7.39 -10.68
C ILE A 124 -3.13 7.51 -9.88
N ASP A 125 -3.24 7.37 -8.57
CA ASP A 125 -2.09 7.43 -7.67
C ASP A 125 -1.52 6.02 -7.50
N ALA A 126 -0.45 5.72 -8.25
CA ALA A 126 0.29 4.48 -8.17
C ALA A 126 1.65 4.68 -7.48
N THR A 127 1.74 5.64 -6.56
CA THR A 127 2.91 5.80 -5.72
C THR A 127 3.05 4.61 -4.78
N ILE A 128 4.27 4.28 -4.41
CA ILE A 128 4.56 3.18 -3.48
C ILE A 128 3.90 3.45 -2.12
N LYS A 129 3.99 4.69 -1.66
CA LYS A 129 3.36 5.13 -0.40
C LYS A 129 1.86 4.86 -0.38
N ASN A 130 1.14 5.26 -1.43
CA ASN A 130 -0.31 5.07 -1.50
C ASN A 130 -0.68 3.60 -1.52
N GLN A 131 0.03 2.78 -2.28
CA GLN A 131 -0.21 1.34 -2.35
C GLN A 131 0.03 0.66 -0.99
N LEU A 132 1.10 1.05 -0.28
CA LEU A 132 1.38 0.54 1.05
C LEU A 132 0.31 0.98 2.06
N ASP A 133 -0.15 2.22 2.00
CA ASP A 133 -1.20 2.72 2.89
C ASP A 133 -2.50 1.96 2.70
N ILE A 134 -2.88 1.64 1.45
CA ILE A 134 -4.08 0.85 1.15
C ILE A 134 -3.98 -0.54 1.78
N VAL A 135 -2.85 -1.22 1.62
CA VAL A 135 -2.65 -2.56 2.18
C VAL A 135 -2.61 -2.51 3.71
N PHE A 136 -1.92 -1.53 4.28
CA PHE A 136 -1.82 -1.35 5.74
C PHE A 136 -3.20 -1.14 6.36
N ASN A 137 -4.00 -0.25 5.80
CA ASN A 137 -5.34 0.03 6.31
C ASN A 137 -6.25 -1.20 6.21
N ALA A 138 -6.15 -1.97 5.12
CA ALA A 138 -6.92 -3.21 4.96
C ALA A 138 -6.56 -4.25 6.02
N LEU A 139 -5.29 -4.36 6.41
CA LEU A 139 -4.84 -5.31 7.42
C LEU A 139 -5.23 -4.89 8.84
N ILE A 140 -5.23 -3.59 9.11
CA ILE A 140 -5.63 -3.06 10.44
C ILE A 140 -7.13 -3.23 10.68
N GLU A 141 -7.95 -3.02 9.65
CA GLU A 141 -9.42 -3.13 9.75
C GLU A 141 -9.90 -4.57 9.96
N GLU A 142 -9.09 -5.56 9.66
CA GLU A 142 -9.39 -6.95 9.97
C GLU A 142 -9.13 -7.23 11.47
#